data_ac3130b87aa6e5b8504d2bacaec60e84
#
_entry.id   ac3130b87aa6e5b8504d2bacaec60e84
#
_cell.length_a   1.000
_cell.length_b   1.000
_cell.length_c   1.000
_cell.angle_alpha   90.00
_cell.angle_beta   90.00
_cell.angle_gamma   90.00
#
_symmetry.space_group_name_H-M   'P 1'
#
loop_
_entity.id
_entity.type
_entity.pdbx_description
1 polymer ?
#
loop_
_entity_poly.entity_id
_entity_poly.type
_entity_poly.pdbx_seq_one_letter_code
_entity_poly.pdbx_strand_id
1 'polypeptide(L)'
;MTSPRPLRIAVLCPHFDPDTAPTGVVISRIVHELAALGHEVHVVTALPWYREHRIEPGWGGKWVQRERTEWGSITRVNPFPGTDKRNLLRRALGFVGFSALSGLASLRGGRVDAVIAMSPPLTMGLTGWCTHLVRRGPLVFNIQDVFPDAAVETGAITNRHVIRIARWLERVSYHRAAAVTVLSDDLRDNVAAKVSASRRSRVHVIPNFVDTEFIVPADRRTPFRHELGIGDEPVVLYAGNVGFSQSLGLVLEAARRFPEATFVVNGDGAARASLQAEAADLPNVRFSGYQPKERVPEVLATGDIHLVPLKQGLGRVSVPSKTYSILAAGRPVLAAIDPGTEVPRMLAASGGGVAVPPDDPDAFCAALAELLADPADTAAMGAAGREWVLGAASPAAVARAYEQLVRGLQSGR
;
A
#
# COMPACT_ATOMS: atom_id res chain seq x y z
N MET A 1 -27.86 18.36 13.60
CA MET A 1 -27.85 17.21 12.69
C MET A 1 -27.52 16.00 13.55
N THR A 2 -28.40 15.01 13.63
CA THR A 2 -28.14 13.77 14.40
C THR A 2 -27.00 13.01 13.75
N SER A 3 -25.96 12.68 14.53
CA SER A 3 -24.86 11.84 14.04
C SER A 3 -25.42 10.54 13.45
N PRO A 4 -24.95 10.10 12.29
CA PRO A 4 -25.43 8.87 11.68
C PRO A 4 -25.18 7.68 12.62
N ARG A 5 -26.11 6.73 12.71
CA ARG A 5 -25.98 5.59 13.63
C ARG A 5 -24.67 4.81 13.43
N PRO A 6 -24.06 4.29 14.49
CA PRO A 6 -22.92 3.38 14.39
C PRO A 6 -23.21 2.18 13.47
N LEU A 7 -22.21 1.80 12.67
CA LEU A 7 -22.28 0.59 11.84
C LEU A 7 -21.70 -0.60 12.62
N ARG A 8 -22.21 -1.79 12.34
CA ARG A 8 -21.62 -3.08 12.77
C ARG A 8 -20.95 -3.71 11.58
N ILE A 9 -19.63 -3.84 11.60
CA ILE A 9 -18.82 -4.30 10.48
C ILE A 9 -18.10 -5.59 10.84
N ALA A 10 -18.21 -6.62 10.02
CA ALA A 10 -17.37 -7.81 10.10
C ALA A 10 -16.17 -7.66 9.16
N VAL A 11 -14.95 -7.81 9.66
CA VAL A 11 -13.71 -7.73 8.87
C VAL A 11 -13.04 -9.11 8.88
N LEU A 12 -12.80 -9.64 7.67
CA LEU A 12 -12.15 -10.93 7.45
C LEU A 12 -10.81 -10.69 6.77
N CYS A 13 -9.71 -10.96 7.45
CA CYS A 13 -8.36 -10.70 6.95
C CYS A 13 -7.37 -11.77 7.40
N PRO A 14 -6.33 -12.08 6.61
CA PRO A 14 -5.33 -13.10 6.98
C PRO A 14 -4.37 -12.64 8.07
N HIS A 15 -4.18 -11.32 8.19
CA HIS A 15 -3.26 -10.69 9.14
C HIS A 15 -3.93 -9.51 9.83
N PHE A 16 -3.65 -9.35 11.11
CA PHE A 16 -4.12 -8.24 11.95
C PHE A 16 -3.18 -8.08 13.14
N ASP A 17 -3.10 -6.90 13.74
CA ASP A 17 -2.24 -6.65 14.90
C ASP A 17 -2.30 -7.77 15.93
N PRO A 18 -1.17 -8.21 16.49
CA PRO A 18 0.19 -7.69 16.36
C PRO A 18 1.00 -8.30 15.19
N ASP A 19 0.37 -8.99 14.22
CA ASP A 19 1.07 -9.56 13.08
C ASP A 19 1.62 -8.44 12.15
N THR A 20 2.88 -8.55 11.75
CA THR A 20 3.63 -7.49 11.04
C THR A 20 3.54 -7.58 9.52
N ALA A 21 2.64 -8.40 8.98
CA ALA A 21 2.41 -8.46 7.53
C ALA A 21 1.97 -7.11 6.98
N PRO A 22 2.47 -6.65 5.80
CA PRO A 22 2.09 -5.36 5.24
C PRO A 22 0.59 -5.15 5.10
N THR A 23 -0.14 -6.16 4.61
CA THR A 23 -1.61 -6.12 4.52
C THR A 23 -2.28 -6.10 5.90
N GLY A 24 -1.66 -6.72 6.91
CA GLY A 24 -2.10 -6.69 8.30
C GLY A 24 -2.03 -5.28 8.88
N VAL A 25 -0.92 -4.58 8.66
CA VAL A 25 -0.75 -3.18 9.11
C VAL A 25 -1.84 -2.28 8.50
N VAL A 26 -2.11 -2.44 7.20
CA VAL A 26 -3.14 -1.66 6.50
C VAL A 26 -4.52 -1.90 7.11
N ILE A 27 -4.96 -3.17 7.20
CA ILE A 27 -6.32 -3.46 7.66
C ILE A 27 -6.50 -3.15 9.16
N SER A 28 -5.46 -3.33 9.97
CA SER A 28 -5.51 -2.98 11.39
C SER A 28 -5.74 -1.47 11.57
N ARG A 29 -5.02 -0.64 10.83
CA ARG A 29 -5.22 0.81 10.91
C ARG A 29 -6.62 1.20 10.42
N ILE A 30 -7.12 0.63 9.32
CA ILE A 30 -8.50 0.87 8.85
C ILE A 30 -9.52 0.51 9.93
N VAL A 31 -9.36 -0.61 10.60
CA VAL A 31 -10.26 -1.05 11.68
C VAL A 31 -10.22 -0.09 12.86
N HIS A 32 -9.03 0.33 13.29
CA HIS A 32 -8.90 1.30 14.40
C HIS A 32 -9.51 2.65 14.06
N GLU A 33 -9.36 3.14 12.82
CA GLU A 33 -10.00 4.37 12.37
C GLU A 33 -11.54 4.25 12.29
N LEU A 34 -12.05 3.12 11.79
CA LEU A 34 -13.50 2.84 11.81
C LEU A 34 -14.04 2.80 13.25
N ALA A 35 -13.27 2.23 14.18
CA ALA A 35 -13.60 2.23 15.60
C ALA A 35 -13.60 3.66 16.19
N ALA A 36 -12.62 4.49 15.83
CA ALA A 36 -12.56 5.89 16.23
C ALA A 36 -13.73 6.73 15.68
N LEU A 37 -14.30 6.34 14.53
CA LEU A 37 -15.58 6.91 14.02
C LEU A 37 -16.81 6.41 14.78
N GLY A 38 -16.66 5.57 15.81
CA GLY A 38 -17.72 5.06 16.66
C GLY A 38 -18.42 3.80 16.13
N HIS A 39 -17.81 3.08 15.18
CA HIS A 39 -18.36 1.84 14.65
C HIS A 39 -17.99 0.62 15.49
N GLU A 40 -18.89 -0.38 15.53
CA GLU A 40 -18.63 -1.68 16.15
C GLU A 40 -17.99 -2.61 15.10
N VAL A 41 -16.75 -3.06 15.33
CA VAL A 41 -16.03 -3.90 14.38
C VAL A 41 -15.72 -5.28 14.94
N HIS A 42 -16.01 -6.32 14.17
CA HIS A 42 -15.73 -7.72 14.51
C HIS A 42 -14.70 -8.28 13.54
N VAL A 43 -13.47 -8.43 13.99
CA VAL A 43 -12.36 -8.95 13.19
C VAL A 43 -12.26 -10.46 13.31
N VAL A 44 -12.14 -11.16 12.17
CA VAL A 44 -11.74 -12.57 12.09
C VAL A 44 -10.43 -12.65 11.32
N THR A 45 -9.37 -13.12 11.98
CA THR A 45 -8.01 -13.10 11.45
C THR A 45 -7.23 -14.35 11.86
N ALA A 46 -5.98 -14.48 11.40
CA ALA A 46 -5.08 -15.53 11.85
C ALA A 46 -4.42 -15.20 13.20
N LEU A 47 -3.94 -16.24 13.90
CA LEU A 47 -2.91 -16.08 14.93
C LEU A 47 -1.66 -15.48 14.28
N PRO A 48 -0.88 -14.61 14.96
CA PRO A 48 0.34 -14.02 14.41
C PRO A 48 1.35 -15.07 13.96
N TRP A 49 1.84 -14.98 12.71
CA TRP A 49 2.72 -15.98 12.11
C TRP A 49 3.64 -15.48 10.99
N TYR A 50 3.44 -14.27 10.53
CA TYR A 50 4.08 -13.78 9.30
C TYR A 50 5.60 -13.67 9.40
N ARG A 51 6.12 -13.16 10.53
CA ARG A 51 7.55 -12.86 10.72
C ARG A 51 8.45 -14.07 10.49
N GLU A 52 8.10 -15.20 11.09
CA GLU A 52 8.93 -16.41 11.04
C GLU A 52 8.28 -17.56 10.25
N HIS A 53 7.14 -17.31 9.60
CA HIS A 53 6.31 -18.30 8.93
C HIS A 53 5.89 -19.48 9.84
N ARG A 54 5.78 -19.19 11.13
CA ARG A 54 5.28 -20.07 12.19
C ARG A 54 4.47 -19.25 13.19
N ILE A 55 3.55 -19.90 13.89
CA ILE A 55 2.80 -19.22 14.95
C ILE A 55 3.79 -18.66 15.97
N GLU A 56 3.68 -17.38 16.28
CA GLU A 56 4.60 -16.69 17.18
C GLU A 56 4.52 -17.24 18.62
N PRO A 57 5.62 -17.16 19.41
CA PRO A 57 5.62 -17.57 20.81
C PRO A 57 4.48 -16.90 21.60
N GLY A 58 3.83 -17.65 22.48
CA GLY A 58 2.68 -17.17 23.27
C GLY A 58 1.31 -17.31 22.57
N TRP A 59 1.27 -17.59 21.27
CA TRP A 59 0.02 -17.75 20.51
C TRP A 59 -0.31 -19.21 20.17
N GLY A 60 0.59 -20.15 20.45
CA GLY A 60 0.41 -21.58 20.17
C GLY A 60 -0.62 -22.28 21.04
N GLY A 61 -1.01 -23.49 20.64
CA GLY A 61 -1.84 -24.40 21.45
C GLY A 61 -3.36 -24.20 21.33
N LYS A 62 -3.83 -23.15 20.64
CA LYS A 62 -5.28 -22.90 20.44
C LYS A 62 -5.62 -22.85 18.96
N TRP A 63 -6.73 -23.50 18.58
CA TRP A 63 -7.26 -23.41 17.21
C TRP A 63 -8.01 -22.11 16.96
N VAL A 64 -8.69 -21.60 18.00
CA VAL A 64 -9.46 -20.36 17.97
C VAL A 64 -9.26 -19.64 19.30
N GLN A 65 -8.92 -18.36 19.21
CA GLN A 65 -8.82 -17.45 20.35
C GLN A 65 -9.75 -16.26 20.12
N ARG A 66 -10.43 -15.81 21.17
CA ARG A 66 -11.33 -14.64 21.10
C ARG A 66 -10.94 -13.61 22.12
N GLU A 67 -10.96 -12.38 21.68
CA GLU A 67 -10.68 -11.20 22.48
C GLU A 67 -11.86 -10.23 22.35
N ARG A 68 -12.28 -9.63 23.45
CA ARG A 68 -13.19 -8.48 23.44
C ARG A 68 -12.36 -7.21 23.50
N THR A 69 -12.75 -6.23 22.70
CA THR A 69 -12.17 -4.90 22.68
C THR A 69 -13.26 -3.87 23.00
N GLU A 70 -12.88 -2.65 23.31
CA GLU A 70 -13.83 -1.55 23.53
C GLU A 70 -14.70 -1.27 22.29
N TRP A 71 -14.17 -1.56 21.11
CA TRP A 71 -14.82 -1.31 19.82
C TRP A 71 -15.46 -2.56 19.18
N GLY A 72 -15.44 -3.72 19.86
CA GLY A 72 -16.03 -4.94 19.32
C GLY A 72 -15.31 -6.22 19.73
N SER A 73 -14.74 -6.96 18.77
CA SER A 73 -14.05 -8.22 19.08
C SER A 73 -13.06 -8.65 18.01
N ILE A 74 -12.05 -9.41 18.42
CA ILE A 74 -11.11 -10.10 17.53
C ILE A 74 -11.26 -11.61 17.74
N THR A 75 -11.45 -12.35 16.66
CA THR A 75 -11.42 -13.83 16.66
C THR A 75 -10.23 -14.27 15.82
N ARG A 76 -9.22 -14.84 16.45
CA ARG A 76 -8.02 -15.37 15.80
C ARG A 76 -8.15 -16.86 15.60
N VAL A 77 -7.81 -17.33 14.40
CA VAL A 77 -7.88 -18.74 14.04
C VAL A 77 -6.52 -19.25 13.58
N ASN A 78 -6.31 -20.55 13.64
CA ASN A 78 -5.04 -21.15 13.22
C ASN A 78 -4.78 -20.89 11.73
N PRO A 79 -3.63 -20.33 11.34
CA PRO A 79 -3.28 -20.03 9.94
C PRO A 79 -2.82 -21.26 9.16
N PHE A 80 -2.58 -22.40 9.79
CA PHE A 80 -1.96 -23.59 9.18
C PHE A 80 -0.64 -23.26 8.46
N PRO A 81 0.33 -22.66 9.16
CA PRO A 81 1.53 -22.17 8.52
C PRO A 81 2.35 -23.35 7.96
N GLY A 82 2.82 -23.19 6.71
CA GLY A 82 3.76 -24.12 6.10
C GLY A 82 5.19 -23.63 6.31
N THR A 83 6.04 -24.42 6.93
CA THR A 83 7.46 -24.09 7.14
C THR A 83 8.28 -24.10 5.85
N ASP A 84 7.82 -24.81 4.82
CA ASP A 84 8.49 -24.88 3.52
C ASP A 84 7.91 -23.82 2.54
N LYS A 85 8.68 -22.76 2.29
CA LYS A 85 8.32 -21.67 1.38
C LYS A 85 8.19 -22.10 -0.08
N ARG A 86 8.82 -23.23 -0.49
CA ARG A 86 8.84 -23.73 -1.87
C ARG A 86 7.66 -24.61 -2.20
N ASN A 87 6.98 -25.17 -1.20
CA ASN A 87 5.86 -26.09 -1.41
C ASN A 87 4.53 -25.34 -1.62
N LEU A 88 4.22 -25.00 -2.87
CA LEU A 88 3.00 -24.27 -3.25
C LEU A 88 1.71 -24.99 -2.86
N LEU A 89 1.69 -26.34 -2.94
CA LEU A 89 0.51 -27.14 -2.59
C LEU A 89 0.20 -27.02 -1.09
N ARG A 90 1.22 -27.15 -0.25
CA ARG A 90 1.07 -27.01 1.20
C ARG A 90 0.59 -25.62 1.60
N ARG A 91 1.11 -24.56 0.92
CA ARG A 91 0.64 -23.18 1.12
C ARG A 91 -0.82 -23.01 0.69
N ALA A 92 -1.21 -23.58 -0.44
CA ALA A 92 -2.61 -23.54 -0.90
C ALA A 92 -3.55 -24.25 0.08
N LEU A 93 -3.17 -25.42 0.60
CA LEU A 93 -3.94 -26.14 1.63
C LEU A 93 -4.03 -25.33 2.93
N GLY A 94 -2.96 -24.64 3.34
CA GLY A 94 -2.97 -23.74 4.49
C GLY A 94 -3.98 -22.58 4.30
N PHE A 95 -4.00 -21.96 3.13
CA PHE A 95 -4.98 -20.91 2.82
C PHE A 95 -6.42 -21.41 2.79
N VAL A 96 -6.67 -22.62 2.27
CA VAL A 96 -8.00 -23.26 2.29
C VAL A 96 -8.42 -23.57 3.73
N GLY A 97 -7.54 -24.16 4.52
CA GLY A 97 -7.80 -24.46 5.94
C GLY A 97 -8.10 -23.21 6.77
N PHE A 98 -7.26 -22.17 6.60
CA PHE A 98 -7.49 -20.86 7.22
C PHE A 98 -8.83 -20.26 6.81
N SER A 99 -9.15 -20.26 5.51
CA SER A 99 -10.39 -19.69 4.99
C SER A 99 -11.63 -20.44 5.50
N ALA A 100 -11.57 -21.76 5.58
CA ALA A 100 -12.65 -22.58 6.11
C ALA A 100 -12.88 -22.30 7.61
N LEU A 101 -11.79 -22.27 8.39
CA LEU A 101 -11.88 -22.01 9.84
C LEU A 101 -12.32 -20.56 10.12
N SER A 102 -11.83 -19.58 9.35
CA SER A 102 -12.28 -18.19 9.41
C SER A 102 -13.75 -18.06 9.04
N GLY A 103 -14.20 -18.79 7.99
CA GLY A 103 -15.60 -18.86 7.62
C GLY A 103 -16.47 -19.35 8.78
N LEU A 104 -16.17 -20.48 9.37
CA LEU A 104 -16.91 -21.03 10.53
C LEU A 104 -16.90 -20.07 11.73
N ALA A 105 -15.77 -19.43 12.00
CA ALA A 105 -15.65 -18.45 13.08
C ALA A 105 -16.51 -17.20 12.83
N SER A 106 -16.58 -16.74 11.57
CA SER A 106 -17.30 -15.52 11.16
C SER A 106 -18.82 -15.67 11.14
N LEU A 107 -19.34 -16.90 11.07
CA LEU A 107 -20.79 -17.16 11.09
C LEU A 107 -21.43 -16.83 12.45
N ARG A 108 -20.61 -16.75 13.49
CA ARG A 108 -21.09 -16.42 14.84
C ARG A 108 -21.30 -14.91 14.98
N GLY A 109 -22.36 -14.57 15.72
CA GLY A 109 -22.77 -13.19 15.96
C GLY A 109 -24.03 -12.81 15.18
N GLY A 110 -24.57 -11.64 15.50
CA GLY A 110 -25.80 -11.11 14.89
C GLY A 110 -25.58 -10.55 13.47
N ARG A 111 -26.63 -9.92 12.93
CA ARG A 111 -26.56 -9.19 11.66
C ARG A 111 -25.46 -8.13 11.71
N VAL A 112 -24.85 -7.87 10.56
CA VAL A 112 -23.89 -6.78 10.36
C VAL A 112 -24.35 -5.86 9.22
N ASP A 113 -23.84 -4.65 9.25
CA ASP A 113 -24.12 -3.65 8.21
C ASP A 113 -23.21 -3.84 6.99
N ALA A 114 -22.03 -4.45 7.15
CA ALA A 114 -21.15 -4.88 6.07
C ALA A 114 -20.25 -6.04 6.47
N VAL A 115 -19.78 -6.78 5.47
CA VAL A 115 -18.68 -7.74 5.57
C VAL A 115 -17.55 -7.22 4.68
N ILE A 116 -16.40 -6.89 5.24
CA ILE A 116 -15.20 -6.52 4.49
C ILE A 116 -14.27 -7.74 4.50
N ALA A 117 -13.95 -8.28 3.34
CA ALA A 117 -13.02 -9.39 3.19
C ALA A 117 -11.81 -8.95 2.39
N MET A 118 -10.58 -9.19 2.89
CA MET A 118 -9.34 -8.74 2.28
C MET A 118 -8.62 -9.88 1.54
N SER A 119 -8.20 -9.61 0.32
CA SER A 119 -7.32 -10.46 -0.50
C SER A 119 -5.89 -9.86 -0.52
N PRO A 120 -4.81 -10.67 -0.56
CA PRO A 120 -4.77 -12.15 -0.59
C PRO A 120 -5.07 -12.80 0.77
N PRO A 121 -5.51 -14.09 0.82
CA PRO A 121 -5.74 -15.00 -0.32
C PRO A 121 -7.11 -14.82 -0.98
N LEU A 122 -7.23 -15.21 -2.27
CA LEU A 122 -8.50 -15.12 -3.02
C LEU A 122 -9.66 -15.88 -2.38
N THR A 123 -9.36 -16.93 -1.63
CA THR A 123 -10.34 -17.74 -0.89
C THR A 123 -11.14 -16.92 0.10
N MET A 124 -10.62 -15.77 0.56
CA MET A 124 -11.34 -14.85 1.45
C MET A 124 -12.59 -14.25 0.79
N GLY A 125 -12.64 -14.16 -0.53
CA GLY A 125 -13.85 -13.74 -1.25
C GLY A 125 -15.01 -14.71 -1.04
N LEU A 126 -14.76 -16.03 -1.09
CA LEU A 126 -15.76 -17.05 -0.76
C LEU A 126 -16.12 -17.05 0.72
N THR A 127 -15.13 -16.92 1.59
CA THR A 127 -15.33 -16.80 3.04
C THR A 127 -16.24 -15.62 3.38
N GLY A 128 -15.96 -14.46 2.77
CA GLY A 128 -16.78 -13.25 2.92
C GLY A 128 -18.20 -13.44 2.37
N TRP A 129 -18.35 -14.14 1.25
CA TRP A 129 -19.67 -14.44 0.69
C TRP A 129 -20.48 -15.37 1.60
N CYS A 130 -19.90 -16.43 2.14
CA CYS A 130 -20.57 -17.30 3.13
C CYS A 130 -20.99 -16.50 4.37
N THR A 131 -20.12 -15.62 4.86
CA THR A 131 -20.43 -14.73 6.00
C THR A 131 -21.60 -13.79 5.67
N HIS A 132 -21.59 -13.18 4.47
CA HIS A 132 -22.69 -12.35 3.97
C HIS A 132 -24.04 -13.07 3.98
N LEU A 133 -24.09 -14.33 3.51
CA LEU A 133 -25.34 -15.11 3.48
C LEU A 133 -25.94 -15.31 4.87
N VAL A 134 -25.13 -15.52 5.89
CA VAL A 134 -25.58 -15.76 7.26
C VAL A 134 -25.82 -14.47 8.03
N ARG A 135 -24.86 -13.51 7.96
CA ARG A 135 -24.92 -12.26 8.73
C ARG A 135 -25.61 -11.11 7.99
N ARG A 136 -26.00 -11.29 6.73
CA ARG A 136 -26.82 -10.42 5.88
C ARG A 136 -26.25 -9.03 5.56
N GLY A 137 -25.01 -8.73 5.96
CA GLY A 137 -24.32 -7.50 5.53
C GLY A 137 -23.78 -7.62 4.09
N PRO A 138 -23.83 -6.57 3.23
CA PRO A 138 -23.22 -6.61 1.91
C PRO A 138 -21.73 -6.94 1.99
N LEU A 139 -21.24 -7.75 1.04
CA LEU A 139 -19.82 -8.07 0.93
C LEU A 139 -19.09 -6.97 0.19
N VAL A 140 -18.10 -6.36 0.83
CA VAL A 140 -17.07 -5.53 0.24
C VAL A 140 -15.80 -6.37 0.14
N PHE A 141 -15.34 -6.66 -1.08
CA PHE A 141 -14.13 -7.45 -1.30
C PHE A 141 -12.96 -6.53 -1.60
N ASN A 142 -12.04 -6.40 -0.64
CA ASN A 142 -10.87 -5.54 -0.73
C ASN A 142 -9.71 -6.28 -1.40
N ILE A 143 -9.20 -5.71 -2.49
CA ILE A 143 -8.11 -6.24 -3.30
C ILE A 143 -6.87 -5.38 -3.08
N GLN A 144 -5.85 -5.96 -2.45
CA GLN A 144 -4.54 -5.31 -2.30
C GLN A 144 -3.65 -5.56 -3.53
N ASP A 145 -3.71 -6.79 -4.07
CA ASP A 145 -3.02 -7.21 -5.29
C ASP A 145 -3.99 -7.97 -6.19
N VAL A 146 -3.95 -7.72 -7.50
CA VAL A 146 -4.77 -8.46 -8.47
C VAL A 146 -4.12 -9.82 -8.72
N PHE A 147 -4.56 -10.81 -7.99
CA PHE A 147 -4.15 -12.20 -8.15
C PHE A 147 -5.18 -12.95 -8.99
N PRO A 148 -4.79 -13.79 -10.00
CA PRO A 148 -3.45 -14.33 -10.21
C PRO A 148 -2.54 -13.50 -11.11
N ASP A 149 -2.96 -12.40 -11.69
CA ASP A 149 -2.21 -11.68 -12.72
C ASP A 149 -0.81 -11.29 -12.22
N ALA A 150 -0.68 -10.70 -11.05
CA ALA A 150 0.62 -10.34 -10.47
C ALA A 150 1.58 -11.55 -10.32
N ALA A 151 1.04 -12.73 -9.99
CA ALA A 151 1.84 -13.95 -9.85
C ALA A 151 2.21 -14.58 -11.21
N VAL A 152 1.39 -14.37 -12.23
CA VAL A 152 1.66 -14.84 -13.61
C VAL A 152 2.70 -13.93 -14.26
N GLU A 153 2.57 -12.63 -14.15
CA GLU A 153 3.51 -11.63 -14.70
C GLU A 153 4.92 -11.77 -14.11
N THR A 154 5.01 -12.06 -12.81
CA THR A 154 6.30 -12.31 -12.14
C THR A 154 6.85 -13.72 -12.35
N GLY A 155 6.14 -14.59 -13.09
CA GLY A 155 6.53 -15.99 -13.28
C GLY A 155 6.44 -16.87 -12.02
N ALA A 156 5.86 -16.37 -10.93
CA ALA A 156 5.71 -17.13 -9.68
C ALA A 156 4.74 -18.32 -9.83
N ILE A 157 3.78 -18.24 -10.76
CA ILE A 157 2.86 -19.34 -11.09
C ILE A 157 2.84 -19.52 -12.61
N THR A 158 3.27 -20.71 -13.05
CA THR A 158 3.30 -21.08 -14.49
C THR A 158 2.34 -22.19 -14.84
N ASN A 159 1.85 -22.97 -13.85
CA ASN A 159 0.95 -24.08 -14.08
C ASN A 159 -0.43 -23.60 -14.56
N ARG A 160 -0.78 -23.93 -15.80
CA ARG A 160 -2.03 -23.53 -16.47
C ARG A 160 -3.32 -23.95 -15.74
N HIS A 161 -3.31 -25.06 -15.02
CA HIS A 161 -4.48 -25.53 -14.26
C HIS A 161 -4.67 -24.70 -12.99
N VAL A 162 -3.59 -24.40 -12.28
CA VAL A 162 -3.60 -23.51 -11.10
C VAL A 162 -4.09 -22.13 -11.51
N ILE A 163 -3.56 -21.57 -12.60
CA ILE A 163 -3.99 -20.26 -13.13
C ILE A 163 -5.48 -20.27 -13.48
N ARG A 164 -5.99 -21.34 -14.12
CA ARG A 164 -7.41 -21.45 -14.47
C ARG A 164 -8.31 -21.48 -13.24
N ILE A 165 -7.94 -22.25 -12.22
CA ILE A 165 -8.68 -22.32 -10.94
C ILE A 165 -8.65 -20.97 -10.24
N ALA A 166 -7.47 -20.30 -10.17
CA ALA A 166 -7.34 -19.00 -9.55
C ALA A 166 -8.18 -17.93 -10.27
N ARG A 167 -8.18 -17.89 -11.61
CA ARG A 167 -9.03 -16.98 -12.40
C ARG A 167 -10.53 -17.26 -12.26
N TRP A 168 -10.91 -18.52 -12.08
CA TRP A 168 -12.29 -18.87 -11.76
C TRP A 168 -12.68 -18.36 -10.38
N LEU A 169 -11.86 -18.61 -9.36
CA LEU A 169 -12.08 -18.16 -8.00
C LEU A 169 -12.14 -16.62 -7.90
N GLU A 170 -11.25 -15.95 -8.60
CA GLU A 170 -11.23 -14.48 -8.75
C GLU A 170 -12.57 -13.97 -9.29
N ARG A 171 -13.00 -14.49 -10.44
CA ARG A 171 -14.27 -14.08 -11.06
C ARG A 171 -15.48 -14.36 -10.17
N VAL A 172 -15.53 -15.53 -9.52
CA VAL A 172 -16.63 -15.84 -8.59
C VAL A 172 -16.64 -14.85 -7.43
N SER A 173 -15.49 -14.54 -6.82
CA SER A 173 -15.39 -13.58 -5.72
C SER A 173 -15.89 -12.19 -6.13
N TYR A 174 -15.45 -11.69 -7.30
CA TYR A 174 -15.90 -10.38 -7.81
C TYR A 174 -17.41 -10.35 -8.10
N HIS A 175 -17.95 -11.41 -8.67
CA HIS A 175 -19.39 -11.47 -8.97
C HIS A 175 -20.28 -11.63 -7.72
N ARG A 176 -19.76 -12.16 -6.64
CA ARG A 176 -20.50 -12.32 -5.37
C ARG A 176 -20.41 -11.10 -4.45
N ALA A 177 -19.45 -10.22 -4.68
CA ALA A 177 -19.31 -8.99 -3.92
C ALA A 177 -20.37 -7.94 -4.32
N ALA A 178 -20.88 -7.23 -3.33
CA ALA A 178 -21.71 -6.04 -3.53
C ALA A 178 -20.85 -4.86 -4.01
N ALA A 179 -19.61 -4.77 -3.52
CA ALA A 179 -18.59 -3.86 -4.00
C ALA A 179 -17.21 -4.55 -3.99
N VAL A 180 -16.35 -4.17 -4.92
CA VAL A 180 -14.94 -4.54 -4.95
C VAL A 180 -14.13 -3.26 -4.78
N THR A 181 -13.21 -3.21 -3.81
CA THR A 181 -12.31 -2.08 -3.63
C THR A 181 -10.91 -2.44 -4.09
N VAL A 182 -10.27 -1.53 -4.80
CA VAL A 182 -8.92 -1.63 -5.34
C VAL A 182 -8.13 -0.37 -5.02
N LEU A 183 -6.81 -0.40 -5.18
CA LEU A 183 -5.92 0.65 -4.70
C LEU A 183 -5.68 1.78 -5.72
N SER A 184 -5.97 1.56 -7.00
CA SER A 184 -5.73 2.54 -8.07
C SER A 184 -6.71 2.38 -9.23
N ASP A 185 -6.75 3.38 -10.10
CA ASP A 185 -7.54 3.33 -11.33
C ASP A 185 -7.09 2.21 -12.27
N ASP A 186 -5.79 1.94 -12.35
CA ASP A 186 -5.27 0.85 -13.19
C ASP A 186 -5.77 -0.52 -12.70
N LEU A 187 -5.78 -0.73 -11.38
CA LEU A 187 -6.35 -1.93 -10.78
C LEU A 187 -7.88 -1.99 -10.95
N ARG A 188 -8.57 -0.84 -10.87
CA ARG A 188 -10.01 -0.77 -11.18
C ARG A 188 -10.30 -1.21 -12.60
N ASP A 189 -9.55 -0.72 -13.57
CA ASP A 189 -9.76 -1.05 -14.98
C ASP A 189 -9.45 -2.52 -15.27
N ASN A 190 -8.40 -3.07 -14.65
CA ASN A 190 -8.08 -4.49 -14.70
C ASN A 190 -9.23 -5.35 -14.14
N VAL A 191 -9.75 -5.03 -12.95
CA VAL A 191 -10.86 -5.76 -12.33
C VAL A 191 -12.16 -5.55 -13.10
N ALA A 192 -12.43 -4.34 -13.57
CA ALA A 192 -13.62 -4.00 -14.35
C ALA A 192 -13.67 -4.75 -15.70
N ALA A 193 -12.54 -5.07 -16.30
CA ALA A 193 -12.46 -5.91 -17.51
C ALA A 193 -12.85 -7.37 -17.24
N LYS A 194 -12.76 -7.85 -16.00
CA LYS A 194 -13.06 -9.23 -15.60
C LYS A 194 -14.49 -9.46 -15.12
N VAL A 195 -15.27 -8.40 -14.95
CA VAL A 195 -16.67 -8.46 -14.54
C VAL A 195 -17.61 -8.03 -15.67
N SER A 196 -18.90 -8.41 -15.57
CA SER A 196 -19.91 -7.98 -16.55
C SER A 196 -20.08 -6.47 -16.56
N ALA A 197 -20.48 -5.89 -17.70
CA ALA A 197 -20.67 -4.43 -17.84
C ALA A 197 -21.58 -3.83 -16.76
N SER A 198 -22.67 -4.52 -16.36
CA SER A 198 -23.58 -4.10 -15.29
C SER A 198 -22.98 -4.10 -13.89
N ARG A 199 -21.79 -4.67 -13.71
CA ARG A 199 -21.09 -4.72 -12.41
C ARG A 199 -19.86 -3.83 -12.32
N ARG A 200 -19.45 -3.20 -13.41
CA ARG A 200 -18.27 -2.32 -13.42
C ARG A 200 -18.41 -1.16 -12.43
N SER A 201 -19.59 -0.62 -12.24
CA SER A 201 -19.89 0.42 -11.26
C SER A 201 -19.72 -0.02 -9.80
N ARG A 202 -19.54 -1.32 -9.53
CA ARG A 202 -19.27 -1.84 -8.19
C ARG A 202 -17.77 -1.90 -7.85
N VAL A 203 -16.90 -1.55 -8.78
CA VAL A 203 -15.45 -1.49 -8.55
C VAL A 203 -15.09 -0.06 -8.16
N HIS A 204 -14.62 0.11 -6.94
CA HIS A 204 -14.31 1.41 -6.34
C HIS A 204 -12.83 1.53 -6.04
N VAL A 205 -12.25 2.67 -6.28
CA VAL A 205 -10.88 2.97 -5.86
C VAL A 205 -10.92 3.51 -4.43
N ILE A 206 -10.27 2.81 -3.52
CA ILE A 206 -9.95 3.29 -2.17
C ILE A 206 -8.46 3.01 -2.00
N PRO A 207 -7.58 4.02 -2.06
CA PRO A 207 -6.14 3.84 -2.02
C PRO A 207 -5.69 3.33 -0.65
N ASN A 208 -4.47 2.83 -0.59
CA ASN A 208 -3.78 2.69 0.69
C ASN A 208 -3.47 4.08 1.25
N PHE A 209 -3.11 4.13 2.52
CA PHE A 209 -2.79 5.36 3.22
C PHE A 209 -1.32 5.37 3.65
N VAL A 210 -0.87 6.54 4.04
CA VAL A 210 0.36 6.76 4.78
C VAL A 210 0.01 7.26 6.19
N ASP A 211 0.82 6.89 7.17
CA ASP A 211 0.64 7.39 8.54
C ASP A 211 1.04 8.87 8.62
N THR A 212 0.03 9.72 8.51
CA THR A 212 0.17 11.19 8.47
C THR A 212 0.39 11.81 9.85
N GLU A 213 0.25 11.04 10.93
CA GLU A 213 0.59 11.44 12.29
C GLU A 213 2.07 11.14 12.59
N PHE A 214 2.57 10.03 12.06
CA PHE A 214 3.97 9.66 12.17
C PHE A 214 4.87 10.44 11.20
N ILE A 215 4.43 10.58 9.92
CA ILE A 215 5.16 11.35 8.92
C ILE A 215 4.53 12.74 8.86
N VAL A 216 5.24 13.72 9.39
CA VAL A 216 4.86 15.14 9.40
C VAL A 216 5.94 15.99 8.75
N PRO A 217 5.58 17.16 8.18
CA PRO A 217 6.56 18.12 7.72
C PRO A 217 7.51 18.53 8.85
N ALA A 218 8.79 18.55 8.57
CA ALA A 218 9.83 18.93 9.52
C ALA A 218 10.92 19.77 8.84
N ASP A 219 11.75 20.45 9.63
CA ASP A 219 12.89 21.20 9.12
C ASP A 219 13.85 20.28 8.35
N ARG A 220 14.41 20.80 7.25
CA ARG A 220 15.39 20.10 6.42
C ARG A 220 16.73 19.87 7.10
N ARG A 221 17.08 20.68 8.11
CA ARG A 221 18.31 20.60 8.90
C ARG A 221 18.22 19.50 9.94
N THR A 222 18.19 18.26 9.46
CA THR A 222 18.03 17.07 10.29
C THR A 222 19.38 16.55 10.79
N PRO A 223 19.41 15.75 11.88
CA PRO A 223 20.60 14.97 12.26
C PRO A 223 21.12 14.10 11.13
N PHE A 224 20.24 13.46 10.35
CA PHE A 224 20.61 12.64 9.20
C PHE A 224 21.35 13.43 8.12
N ARG A 225 20.93 14.68 7.86
CA ARG A 225 21.63 15.59 6.94
C ARG A 225 23.05 15.86 7.42
N HIS A 226 23.19 16.14 8.72
CA HIS A 226 24.50 16.40 9.35
C HIS A 226 25.42 15.17 9.32
N GLU A 227 24.88 13.96 9.59
CA GLU A 227 25.62 12.70 9.51
C GLU A 227 26.21 12.43 8.11
N LEU A 228 25.52 12.91 7.06
CA LEU A 228 25.97 12.80 5.66
C LEU A 228 26.96 13.90 5.26
N GLY A 229 27.29 14.83 6.16
CA GLY A 229 28.18 15.96 5.89
C GLY A 229 27.60 16.96 4.91
N ILE A 230 26.29 17.13 4.90
CA ILE A 230 25.57 18.02 3.97
C ILE A 230 25.30 19.36 4.67
N GLY A 231 25.62 20.46 4.00
CA GLY A 231 25.42 21.84 4.46
C GLY A 231 24.04 22.40 4.07
N ASP A 232 24.02 23.64 3.58
CA ASP A 232 22.79 24.35 3.18
C ASP A 232 22.42 24.16 1.71
N GLU A 233 23.25 23.45 0.93
CA GLU A 233 22.97 23.14 -0.47
C GLU A 233 21.66 22.35 -0.66
N PRO A 234 20.99 22.43 -1.82
CA PRO A 234 19.80 21.64 -2.12
C PRO A 234 20.08 20.14 -2.05
N VAL A 235 19.15 19.36 -1.47
CA VAL A 235 19.22 17.91 -1.41
C VAL A 235 18.15 17.27 -2.28
N VAL A 236 18.59 16.51 -3.28
CA VAL A 236 17.75 15.66 -4.12
C VAL A 236 17.86 14.22 -3.60
N LEU A 237 16.77 13.69 -3.05
CA LEU A 237 16.79 12.47 -2.26
C LEU A 237 15.98 11.34 -2.89
N TYR A 238 16.61 10.20 -3.06
CA TYR A 238 15.95 8.92 -3.30
C TYR A 238 15.97 8.09 -2.01
N ALA A 239 14.81 7.61 -1.56
CA ALA A 239 14.70 6.68 -0.43
C ALA A 239 13.93 5.42 -0.82
N GLY A 240 14.52 4.24 -0.61
CA GLY A 240 13.87 2.96 -0.84
C GLY A 240 14.77 1.87 -1.41
N ASN A 241 14.15 0.84 -1.99
CA ASN A 241 14.88 -0.29 -2.59
C ASN A 241 15.73 0.17 -3.78
N VAL A 242 17.03 -0.12 -3.73
CA VAL A 242 18.01 0.14 -4.81
C VAL A 242 18.05 -1.08 -5.73
N GLY A 243 16.99 -1.27 -6.51
CA GLY A 243 16.82 -2.42 -7.39
C GLY A 243 16.96 -2.08 -8.87
N PHE A 244 16.95 -3.10 -9.71
CA PHE A 244 17.07 -2.93 -11.17
C PHE A 244 15.82 -2.37 -11.85
N SER A 245 14.70 -2.34 -11.17
CA SER A 245 13.44 -1.75 -11.65
C SER A 245 13.35 -0.24 -11.43
N GLN A 246 14.23 0.32 -10.63
CA GLN A 246 14.35 1.77 -10.44
C GLN A 246 15.42 2.32 -11.39
N SER A 247 15.06 3.34 -12.17
CA SER A 247 16.00 3.97 -13.12
C SER A 247 16.97 4.91 -12.42
N LEU A 248 17.78 4.37 -11.48
CA LEU A 248 18.68 5.19 -10.65
C LEU A 248 19.88 5.77 -11.40
N GLY A 249 20.15 5.33 -12.62
CA GLY A 249 21.10 6.01 -13.52
C GLY A 249 20.72 7.46 -13.79
N LEU A 250 19.43 7.82 -13.77
CA LEU A 250 18.96 9.20 -13.86
C LEU A 250 19.48 10.09 -12.73
N VAL A 251 19.63 9.53 -11.53
CA VAL A 251 20.19 10.23 -10.36
C VAL A 251 21.64 10.61 -10.60
N LEU A 252 22.43 9.68 -11.15
CA LEU A 252 23.84 9.93 -11.46
C LEU A 252 24.04 10.93 -12.60
N GLU A 253 23.18 10.84 -13.63
CA GLU A 253 23.19 11.80 -14.72
C GLU A 253 22.83 13.20 -14.24
N ALA A 254 21.82 13.33 -13.37
CA ALA A 254 21.49 14.60 -12.75
C ALA A 254 22.63 15.11 -11.84
N ALA A 255 23.28 14.24 -11.08
CA ALA A 255 24.42 14.63 -10.24
C ALA A 255 25.58 15.22 -11.04
N ARG A 256 25.83 14.74 -12.27
CA ARG A 256 26.81 15.31 -13.19
C ARG A 256 26.43 16.70 -13.69
N ARG A 257 25.13 16.93 -13.93
CA ARG A 257 24.63 18.20 -14.48
C ARG A 257 24.41 19.28 -13.40
N PHE A 258 24.21 18.88 -12.14
CA PHE A 258 23.92 19.79 -11.02
C PHE A 258 24.94 19.61 -9.87
N PRO A 259 26.19 20.05 -10.06
CA PRO A 259 27.23 19.88 -9.03
C PRO A 259 26.98 20.70 -7.76
N GLU A 260 26.12 21.71 -7.82
CA GLU A 260 25.69 22.57 -6.67
C GLU A 260 24.68 21.88 -5.75
N ALA A 261 24.04 20.79 -6.19
CA ALA A 261 23.10 20.02 -5.38
C ALA A 261 23.73 18.72 -4.87
N THR A 262 23.35 18.31 -3.69
CA THR A 262 23.72 16.99 -3.14
C THR A 262 22.65 15.96 -3.44
N PHE A 263 23.07 14.83 -4.02
CA PHE A 263 22.18 13.70 -4.33
C PHE A 263 22.35 12.61 -3.28
N VAL A 264 21.26 12.23 -2.61
CA VAL A 264 21.27 11.19 -1.58
C VAL A 264 20.51 9.96 -2.06
N VAL A 265 21.19 8.80 -2.02
CA VAL A 265 20.58 7.50 -2.25
C VAL A 265 20.53 6.76 -0.92
N ASN A 266 19.34 6.79 -0.27
CA ASN A 266 19.08 6.10 0.98
C ASN A 266 18.36 4.77 0.73
N GLY A 267 18.97 3.66 1.09
CA GLY A 267 18.40 2.34 0.92
C GLY A 267 19.42 1.28 0.56
N ASP A 268 18.94 0.09 0.24
CA ASP A 268 19.74 -1.05 -0.16
C ASP A 268 19.03 -1.87 -1.23
N GLY A 269 19.74 -2.74 -1.92
CA GLY A 269 19.18 -3.61 -2.95
C GLY A 269 20.22 -4.10 -3.95
N ALA A 270 19.74 -4.95 -4.87
CA ALA A 270 20.62 -5.69 -5.79
C ALA A 270 21.45 -4.80 -6.74
N ALA A 271 21.01 -3.57 -7.02
CA ALA A 271 21.72 -2.65 -7.91
C ALA A 271 22.68 -1.69 -7.16
N ARG A 272 22.72 -1.72 -5.81
CA ARG A 272 23.46 -0.74 -5.02
C ARG A 272 24.95 -0.73 -5.34
N ALA A 273 25.60 -1.89 -5.36
CA ALA A 273 27.05 -1.99 -5.59
C ALA A 273 27.44 -1.44 -6.97
N SER A 274 26.67 -1.75 -8.01
CA SER A 274 26.88 -1.21 -9.37
C SER A 274 26.72 0.31 -9.37
N LEU A 275 25.64 0.82 -8.77
CA LEU A 275 25.37 2.26 -8.72
C LEU A 275 26.47 3.03 -7.97
N GLN A 276 27.00 2.47 -6.87
CA GLN A 276 28.12 3.06 -6.13
C GLN A 276 29.40 3.10 -6.97
N ALA A 277 29.70 2.04 -7.75
CA ALA A 277 30.85 2.02 -8.63
C ALA A 277 30.73 3.07 -9.76
N GLU A 278 29.53 3.24 -10.32
CA GLU A 278 29.24 4.24 -11.34
C GLU A 278 29.26 5.70 -10.83
N ALA A 279 29.10 5.89 -9.52
CA ALA A 279 29.13 7.19 -8.85
C ALA A 279 30.51 7.56 -8.27
N ALA A 280 31.53 6.75 -8.49
CA ALA A 280 32.84 6.92 -7.81
C ALA A 280 33.53 8.28 -8.11
N ASP A 281 33.23 8.88 -9.23
CA ASP A 281 33.72 10.20 -9.68
C ASP A 281 32.80 11.38 -9.30
N LEU A 282 31.68 11.13 -8.59
CA LEU A 282 30.67 12.12 -8.27
C LEU A 282 30.76 12.54 -6.78
N PRO A 283 31.45 13.64 -6.46
CA PRO A 283 31.66 14.06 -5.07
C PRO A 283 30.38 14.57 -4.39
N ASN A 284 29.33 14.88 -5.15
CA ASN A 284 28.04 15.33 -4.67
C ASN A 284 27.01 14.20 -4.51
N VAL A 285 27.39 12.93 -4.66
CA VAL A 285 26.50 11.78 -4.39
C VAL A 285 26.82 11.17 -3.02
N ARG A 286 25.82 10.93 -2.21
CA ARG A 286 25.91 10.29 -0.90
C ARG A 286 25.07 9.03 -0.87
N PHE A 287 25.62 7.96 -0.35
CA PHE A 287 24.92 6.69 -0.14
C PHE A 287 24.73 6.41 1.35
N SER A 288 23.49 6.10 1.74
CA SER A 288 23.17 5.60 3.07
C SER A 288 22.39 4.28 2.97
N GLY A 289 22.49 3.43 3.98
CA GLY A 289 21.67 2.21 4.11
C GLY A 289 20.26 2.51 4.57
N TYR A 290 19.43 1.45 4.67
CA TYR A 290 18.12 1.59 5.30
C TYR A 290 18.25 2.15 6.72
N GLN A 291 17.45 3.16 7.01
CA GLN A 291 17.34 3.69 8.36
C GLN A 291 16.26 2.96 9.16
N PRO A 292 16.36 2.90 10.49
CA PRO A 292 15.28 2.43 11.35
C PRO A 292 13.97 3.15 11.05
N LYS A 293 12.84 2.47 11.26
CA LYS A 293 11.51 3.02 10.96
C LYS A 293 11.27 4.37 11.63
N GLU A 294 11.75 4.52 12.85
CA GLU A 294 11.61 5.72 13.67
C GLU A 294 12.29 6.95 13.04
N ARG A 295 13.33 6.74 12.22
CA ARG A 295 14.06 7.80 11.52
C ARG A 295 13.51 8.12 10.12
N VAL A 296 12.50 7.40 9.64
CA VAL A 296 11.93 7.65 8.30
C VAL A 296 11.43 9.11 8.14
N PRO A 297 10.73 9.73 9.12
CA PRO A 297 10.34 11.13 8.99
C PRO A 297 11.54 12.07 8.85
N GLU A 298 12.63 11.81 9.59
CA GLU A 298 13.88 12.56 9.53
C GLU A 298 14.55 12.45 8.15
N VAL A 299 14.64 11.23 7.60
CA VAL A 299 15.18 11.00 6.26
C VAL A 299 14.37 11.75 5.20
N LEU A 300 13.03 11.68 5.29
CA LEU A 300 12.15 12.37 4.36
C LEU A 300 12.27 13.90 4.49
N ALA A 301 12.41 14.43 5.71
CA ALA A 301 12.59 15.86 5.92
C ALA A 301 13.91 16.38 5.35
N THR A 302 14.96 15.55 5.27
CA THR A 302 16.28 15.90 4.75
C THR A 302 16.27 16.33 3.29
N GLY A 303 15.45 15.68 2.44
CA GLY A 303 15.38 15.98 1.02
C GLY A 303 14.54 17.24 0.75
N ASP A 304 15.05 18.12 -0.11
CA ASP A 304 14.29 19.26 -0.63
C ASP A 304 13.40 18.83 -1.80
N ILE A 305 13.89 17.90 -2.63
CA ILE A 305 13.18 17.28 -3.74
C ILE A 305 13.36 15.77 -3.62
N HIS A 306 12.27 15.01 -3.76
CA HIS A 306 12.31 13.56 -3.70
C HIS A 306 12.09 12.89 -5.05
N LEU A 307 12.83 11.80 -5.29
CA LEU A 307 12.84 11.09 -6.56
C LEU A 307 12.02 9.80 -6.50
N VAL A 308 11.19 9.60 -7.52
CA VAL A 308 10.41 8.37 -7.72
C VAL A 308 10.66 7.85 -9.15
N PRO A 309 11.87 7.35 -9.44
CA PRO A 309 12.18 6.77 -10.74
C PRO A 309 11.73 5.31 -10.83
N LEU A 310 11.14 4.95 -11.97
CA LEU A 310 10.72 3.59 -12.29
C LEU A 310 10.98 3.34 -13.79
N LYS A 311 11.48 2.17 -14.15
CA LYS A 311 11.73 1.81 -15.55
C LYS A 311 10.45 1.77 -16.37
N GLN A 312 10.58 2.04 -17.65
CA GLN A 312 9.50 2.00 -18.63
C GLN A 312 8.73 0.66 -18.58
N GLY A 313 7.40 0.74 -18.64
CA GLY A 313 6.50 -0.40 -18.62
C GLY A 313 6.09 -0.88 -17.23
N LEU A 314 6.72 -0.40 -16.15
CA LEU A 314 6.44 -0.85 -14.80
C LEU A 314 5.38 -0.02 -14.05
N GLY A 315 5.04 1.16 -14.55
CA GLY A 315 4.08 2.06 -13.88
C GLY A 315 2.66 1.51 -13.76
N ARG A 316 2.26 0.57 -14.62
CA ARG A 316 0.92 -0.07 -14.59
C ARG A 316 0.82 -1.26 -13.64
N VAL A 317 1.95 -1.83 -13.26
CA VAL A 317 2.00 -3.05 -12.42
C VAL A 317 2.51 -2.76 -11.00
N SER A 318 3.05 -1.57 -10.78
CA SER A 318 3.59 -1.15 -9.48
C SER A 318 3.25 0.31 -9.20
N VAL A 319 2.60 0.57 -8.07
CA VAL A 319 2.41 1.93 -7.54
C VAL A 319 3.46 2.15 -6.45
N PRO A 320 4.47 3.02 -6.68
CA PRO A 320 5.49 3.31 -5.68
C PRO A 320 4.88 3.97 -4.43
N SER A 321 4.64 3.18 -3.38
CA SER A 321 4.03 3.65 -2.12
C SER A 321 4.81 4.78 -1.42
N LYS A 322 6.11 4.91 -1.72
CA LYS A 322 6.95 6.02 -1.22
C LYS A 322 6.40 7.40 -1.60
N THR A 323 5.68 7.52 -2.71
CA THR A 323 5.06 8.77 -3.14
C THR A 323 4.15 9.35 -2.06
N TYR A 324 3.30 8.52 -1.45
CA TYR A 324 2.45 8.95 -0.34
C TYR A 324 3.26 9.45 0.86
N SER A 325 4.36 8.77 1.20
CA SER A 325 5.23 9.16 2.33
C SER A 325 5.94 10.48 2.08
N ILE A 326 6.38 10.73 0.85
CA ILE A 326 7.02 11.97 0.44
C ILE A 326 6.03 13.13 0.54
N LEU A 327 4.84 12.97 -0.03
CA LEU A 327 3.77 13.97 0.04
C LEU A 327 3.35 14.21 1.50
N ALA A 328 3.28 13.15 2.32
CA ALA A 328 3.00 13.27 3.75
C ALA A 328 4.06 14.08 4.50
N ALA A 329 5.32 14.00 4.11
CA ALA A 329 6.40 14.82 4.67
C ALA A 329 6.37 16.28 4.17
N GLY A 330 5.41 16.65 3.32
CA GLY A 330 5.33 17.99 2.74
C GLY A 330 6.47 18.29 1.77
N ARG A 331 6.97 17.27 1.07
CA ARG A 331 8.07 17.40 0.11
C ARG A 331 7.59 17.14 -1.31
N PRO A 332 8.10 17.88 -2.31
CA PRO A 332 7.76 17.69 -3.71
C PRO A 332 8.37 16.42 -4.27
N VAL A 333 7.69 15.84 -5.25
CA VAL A 333 8.11 14.64 -5.96
C VAL A 333 8.52 14.98 -7.39
N LEU A 334 9.70 14.51 -7.80
CA LEU A 334 10.06 14.37 -9.21
C LEU A 334 9.98 12.87 -9.57
N ALA A 335 8.98 12.50 -10.35
CA ALA A 335 8.77 11.12 -10.78
C ALA A 335 9.17 10.92 -12.23
N ALA A 336 10.05 9.94 -12.50
CA ALA A 336 10.31 9.45 -13.86
C ALA A 336 9.58 8.12 -14.04
N ILE A 337 8.40 8.12 -14.66
CA ILE A 337 7.48 7.00 -14.69
C ILE A 337 6.54 7.08 -15.91
N ASP A 338 5.98 5.92 -16.31
CA ASP A 338 5.07 5.85 -17.47
C ASP A 338 3.89 6.83 -17.34
N PRO A 339 3.63 7.65 -18.38
CA PRO A 339 2.52 8.60 -18.36
C PRO A 339 1.16 7.90 -18.27
N GLY A 340 0.18 8.59 -17.69
CA GLY A 340 -1.17 8.07 -17.52
C GLY A 340 -1.32 6.96 -16.48
N THR A 341 -0.28 6.66 -15.68
CA THR A 341 -0.33 5.73 -14.55
C THR A 341 -0.66 6.45 -13.23
N GLU A 342 -0.77 5.71 -12.13
CA GLU A 342 -1.27 6.24 -10.85
C GLU A 342 -0.45 7.42 -10.31
N VAL A 343 0.89 7.34 -10.31
CA VAL A 343 1.73 8.40 -9.74
C VAL A 343 1.58 9.71 -10.51
N PRO A 344 1.67 9.78 -11.86
CA PRO A 344 1.40 11.01 -12.60
C PRO A 344 0.01 11.60 -12.33
N ARG A 345 -1.04 10.75 -12.25
CA ARG A 345 -2.39 11.21 -11.91
C ARG A 345 -2.45 11.81 -10.49
N MET A 346 -1.81 11.14 -9.53
CA MET A 346 -1.71 11.61 -8.16
C MET A 346 -1.01 12.98 -8.06
N LEU A 347 0.13 13.13 -8.74
CA LEU A 347 0.89 14.38 -8.74
C LEU A 347 0.09 15.52 -9.41
N ALA A 348 -0.59 15.25 -10.52
CA ALA A 348 -1.46 16.23 -11.18
C ALA A 348 -2.65 16.62 -10.29
N ALA A 349 -3.27 15.67 -9.56
CA ALA A 349 -4.40 15.94 -8.68
C ALA A 349 -3.99 16.66 -7.38
N SER A 350 -2.80 16.40 -6.89
CA SER A 350 -2.29 16.96 -5.62
C SER A 350 -1.55 18.28 -5.80
N GLY A 351 -1.04 18.58 -6.99
CA GLY A 351 -0.05 19.64 -7.20
C GLY A 351 1.27 19.38 -6.44
N GLY A 352 1.50 18.14 -5.98
CA GLY A 352 2.60 17.77 -5.07
C GLY A 352 3.89 17.37 -5.78
N GLY A 353 4.03 17.61 -7.10
CA GLY A 353 5.23 17.26 -7.83
C GLY A 353 5.05 17.24 -9.34
N VAL A 354 6.10 16.82 -10.01
CA VAL A 354 6.19 16.75 -11.48
C VAL A 354 6.46 15.31 -11.90
N ALA A 355 5.82 14.85 -12.97
CA ALA A 355 6.07 13.56 -13.60
C ALA A 355 6.62 13.76 -15.02
N VAL A 356 7.70 13.03 -15.33
CA VAL A 356 8.35 13.00 -16.65
C VAL A 356 8.38 11.57 -17.20
N PRO A 357 8.59 11.37 -18.49
CA PRO A 357 8.76 10.04 -19.06
C PRO A 357 9.88 9.26 -18.36
N PRO A 358 9.73 7.93 -18.22
CA PRO A 358 10.77 7.08 -17.64
C PRO A 358 11.98 6.98 -18.59
N ASP A 359 13.15 6.72 -18.01
CA ASP A 359 14.40 6.49 -18.76
C ASP A 359 14.80 7.62 -19.74
N ASP A 360 14.31 8.84 -19.52
CA ASP A 360 14.62 10.06 -20.28
C ASP A 360 15.43 11.04 -19.41
N PRO A 361 16.77 11.05 -19.51
CA PRO A 361 17.62 11.90 -18.69
C PRO A 361 17.48 13.40 -19.02
N ASP A 362 17.11 13.77 -20.24
CA ASP A 362 16.98 15.18 -20.62
C ASP A 362 15.68 15.76 -20.04
N ALA A 363 14.56 15.06 -20.17
CA ALA A 363 13.30 15.47 -19.56
C ALA A 363 13.42 15.49 -18.02
N PHE A 364 14.12 14.50 -17.43
CA PHE A 364 14.34 14.44 -15.98
C PHE A 364 15.17 15.63 -15.48
N CYS A 365 16.28 15.94 -16.14
CA CYS A 365 17.15 17.04 -15.75
C CYS A 365 16.51 18.42 -16.02
N ALA A 366 15.71 18.57 -17.07
CA ALA A 366 14.97 19.80 -17.32
C ALA A 366 13.96 20.08 -16.20
N ALA A 367 13.16 19.09 -15.81
CA ALA A 367 12.22 19.23 -14.68
C ALA A 367 12.93 19.47 -13.34
N LEU A 368 14.07 18.82 -13.11
CA LEU A 368 14.88 19.08 -11.90
C LEU A 368 15.42 20.49 -11.87
N ALA A 369 15.88 21.03 -13.01
CA ALA A 369 16.35 22.42 -13.12
C ALA A 369 15.26 23.42 -12.72
N GLU A 370 14.02 23.23 -13.18
CA GLU A 370 12.87 24.06 -12.80
C GLU A 370 12.60 24.00 -11.30
N LEU A 371 12.62 22.81 -10.69
CA LEU A 371 12.41 22.64 -9.25
C LEU A 371 13.54 23.26 -8.40
N LEU A 372 14.78 23.25 -8.89
CA LEU A 372 15.91 23.84 -8.18
C LEU A 372 15.96 25.38 -8.33
N ALA A 373 15.40 25.92 -9.42
CA ALA A 373 15.43 27.35 -9.71
C ALA A 373 14.55 28.18 -8.76
N ASP A 374 13.42 27.62 -8.29
CA ASP A 374 12.51 28.31 -7.37
C ASP A 374 12.22 27.46 -6.13
N PRO A 375 13.03 27.58 -5.06
CA PRO A 375 12.82 26.86 -3.81
C PRO A 375 11.49 27.19 -3.12
N ALA A 376 10.93 28.39 -3.31
CA ALA A 376 9.68 28.80 -2.69
C ALA A 376 8.48 28.11 -3.34
N ASP A 377 8.43 28.08 -4.67
CA ASP A 377 7.40 27.34 -5.43
C ASP A 377 7.49 25.83 -5.16
N THR A 378 8.72 25.30 -5.14
CA THR A 378 9.00 23.89 -4.79
C THR A 378 8.51 23.53 -3.39
N ALA A 379 8.66 24.41 -2.42
CA ALA A 379 8.12 24.21 -1.06
C ALA A 379 6.58 24.29 -1.05
N ALA A 380 5.98 25.22 -1.78
CA ALA A 380 4.53 25.33 -1.93
C ALA A 380 3.93 24.06 -2.57
N MET A 381 4.60 23.50 -3.58
CA MET A 381 4.26 22.22 -4.20
C MET A 381 4.25 21.07 -3.16
N GLY A 382 5.27 21.00 -2.29
CA GLY A 382 5.31 20.02 -1.20
C GLY A 382 4.14 20.19 -0.23
N ALA A 383 3.78 21.43 0.12
CA ALA A 383 2.65 21.73 0.99
C ALA A 383 1.31 21.32 0.38
N ALA A 384 1.10 21.58 -0.91
CA ALA A 384 -0.10 21.15 -1.65
C ALA A 384 -0.23 19.62 -1.65
N GLY A 385 0.88 18.91 -1.88
CA GLY A 385 0.94 17.46 -1.78
C GLY A 385 0.54 16.93 -0.41
N ARG A 386 0.97 17.58 0.67
CA ARG A 386 0.60 17.25 2.05
C ARG A 386 -0.90 17.41 2.28
N GLU A 387 -1.47 18.53 1.87
CA GLU A 387 -2.90 18.80 2.02
C GLU A 387 -3.75 17.72 1.32
N TRP A 388 -3.37 17.39 0.09
CA TRP A 388 -4.02 16.32 -0.66
C TRP A 388 -3.97 14.97 0.07
N VAL A 389 -2.80 14.55 0.57
CA VAL A 389 -2.63 13.30 1.31
C VAL A 389 -3.51 13.26 2.56
N LEU A 390 -3.60 14.36 3.31
CA LEU A 390 -4.47 14.44 4.48
C LEU A 390 -5.94 14.20 4.12
N GLY A 391 -6.38 14.70 2.97
CA GLY A 391 -7.75 14.56 2.48
C GLY A 391 -8.05 13.21 1.82
N ALA A 392 -7.09 12.62 1.08
CA ALA A 392 -7.31 11.48 0.19
C ALA A 392 -6.68 10.17 0.67
N ALA A 393 -5.53 10.21 1.33
CA ALA A 393 -4.71 9.05 1.66
C ALA A 393 -4.20 9.04 3.12
N SER A 394 -4.87 9.75 4.03
CA SER A 394 -4.67 9.57 5.46
C SER A 394 -5.48 8.36 5.95
N PRO A 395 -5.10 7.71 7.07
CA PRO A 395 -5.88 6.61 7.64
C PRO A 395 -7.35 6.98 7.86
N ALA A 396 -7.60 8.16 8.40
CA ALA A 396 -8.94 8.67 8.66
C ALA A 396 -9.73 8.93 7.36
N ALA A 397 -9.10 9.43 6.29
CA ALA A 397 -9.75 9.62 4.99
C ALA A 397 -10.16 8.29 4.36
N VAL A 398 -9.27 7.30 4.40
CA VAL A 398 -9.54 5.95 3.90
C VAL A 398 -10.65 5.27 4.68
N ALA A 399 -10.67 5.38 6.02
CA ALA A 399 -11.75 4.84 6.83
C ALA A 399 -13.11 5.50 6.52
N ARG A 400 -13.15 6.83 6.33
CA ARG A 400 -14.36 7.54 5.88
C ARG A 400 -14.82 7.09 4.50
N ALA A 401 -13.90 6.80 3.58
CA ALA A 401 -14.27 6.27 2.27
C ALA A 401 -14.93 4.87 2.39
N TYR A 402 -14.43 4.00 3.27
CA TYR A 402 -15.09 2.72 3.57
C TYR A 402 -16.45 2.93 4.23
N GLU A 403 -16.57 3.83 5.20
CA GLU A 403 -17.85 4.17 5.82
C GLU A 403 -18.88 4.64 4.80
N GLN A 404 -18.52 5.58 3.92
CA GLN A 404 -19.39 6.10 2.86
C GLN A 404 -19.82 5.00 1.89
N LEU A 405 -18.88 4.14 1.47
CA LEU A 405 -19.19 2.99 0.62
C LEU A 405 -20.22 2.06 1.29
N VAL A 406 -20.01 1.70 2.56
CA VAL A 406 -20.91 0.82 3.30
C VAL A 406 -22.30 1.45 3.43
N ARG A 407 -22.40 2.74 3.77
CA ARG A 407 -23.67 3.46 3.87
C ARG A 407 -24.40 3.52 2.53
N GLY A 408 -23.68 3.77 1.43
CA GLY A 408 -24.22 3.74 0.07
C GLY A 408 -24.81 2.38 -0.31
N LEU A 409 -24.14 1.29 0.07
CA LEU A 409 -24.64 -0.09 -0.17
C LEU A 409 -25.89 -0.45 0.65
N GLN A 410 -26.17 0.27 1.75
CA GLN A 410 -27.38 0.08 2.55
C GLN A 410 -28.56 0.86 2.00
N SER A 411 -28.32 2.07 1.50
CA SER A 411 -29.37 2.95 0.94
C SER A 411 -29.92 2.45 -0.39
N GLY A 412 -29.18 1.62 -1.12
CA GLY A 412 -29.58 1.00 -2.39
C GLY A 412 -30.35 -0.32 -2.23
N ARG A 413 -30.70 -0.71 -1.02
CA ARG A 413 -31.54 -1.87 -0.66
C ARG A 413 -32.93 -1.41 -0.29
#